data_4d640cbf4c1327148f9fdfc01f36bb9d
#
_entry.id   4d640cbf4c1327148f9fdfc01f36bb9d
#
_cell.length_a   1.000
_cell.length_b   1.000
_cell.length_c   1.000
_cell.angle_alpha   90.00
_cell.angle_beta   90.00
_cell.angle_gamma   90.00
#
_symmetry.space_group_name_H-M   'P 1'
#
loop_
_entity.id
_entity.type
_entity.pdbx_description
1 polymer ?
#
loop_
_entity_poly.entity_id
_entity_poly.type
_entity_poly.pdbx_seq_one_letter_code
_entity_poly.pdbx_strand_id
1 'polypeptide(L)'
;MHEFELLLVVRPDLTEQSVKQVIEKAEEYICRVGGKVSKAENWGLKRIAYEINGFDKAYYMLIMYSAPYVSSKSLQEIIKEDKDILHHMIIRQ
;
A
#
# COMPACT_ATOMS: atom_id res chain seq x y z
N MET A 1 18.84 -0.04 -8.99
CA MET A 1 17.50 0.12 -8.45
C MET A 1 17.48 1.16 -7.33
N HIS A 2 16.35 1.82 -7.15
CA HIS A 2 16.14 2.78 -6.08
C HIS A 2 15.31 2.16 -4.98
N GLU A 3 15.47 2.64 -3.76
CA GLU A 3 14.70 2.18 -2.63
C GLU A 3 13.53 3.12 -2.35
N PHE A 4 12.37 2.53 -2.05
CA PHE A 4 11.12 3.24 -1.82
C PHE A 4 10.40 2.69 -0.61
N GLU A 5 9.52 3.52 -0.07
CA GLU A 5 8.52 3.11 0.91
C GLU A 5 7.14 3.36 0.32
N LEU A 6 6.28 2.36 0.40
CA LEU A 6 4.88 2.49 0.01
C LEU A 6 4.03 2.45 1.28
N LEU A 7 3.37 3.56 1.57
CA LEU A 7 2.41 3.62 2.66
C LEU A 7 1.01 3.40 2.09
N LEU A 8 0.28 2.44 2.64
CA LEU A 8 -1.08 2.15 2.25
C LEU A 8 -2.04 2.47 3.38
N VAL A 9 -3.15 3.13 3.03
CA VAL A 9 -4.27 3.37 3.92
C VAL A 9 -5.41 2.50 3.40
N VAL A 10 -5.77 1.49 4.17
CA VAL A 10 -6.66 0.41 3.75
C VAL A 10 -7.98 0.51 4.50
N ARG A 11 -9.10 0.28 3.81
CA ARG A 11 -10.44 0.38 4.40
C ARG A 11 -10.57 -0.51 5.64
N PRO A 12 -11.27 -0.02 6.67
CA PRO A 12 -11.29 -0.72 7.98
C PRO A 12 -12.32 -1.84 8.07
N ASP A 13 -13.22 -1.94 7.12
CA ASP A 13 -14.34 -2.89 7.16
C ASP A 13 -14.01 -4.26 6.54
N LEU A 14 -12.72 -4.57 6.40
CA LEU A 14 -12.26 -5.86 5.91
C LEU A 14 -12.07 -6.85 7.06
N THR A 15 -12.20 -8.14 6.75
CA THR A 15 -11.85 -9.20 7.69
C THR A 15 -10.33 -9.26 7.87
N GLU A 16 -9.85 -9.89 8.94
CA GLU A 16 -8.42 -10.07 9.15
C GLU A 16 -7.74 -10.76 7.97
N GLN A 17 -8.40 -11.76 7.41
CA GLN A 17 -7.87 -12.47 6.25
C GLN A 17 -7.77 -11.56 5.03
N SER A 18 -8.77 -10.73 4.79
CA SER A 18 -8.76 -9.79 3.68
C SER A 18 -7.69 -8.73 3.85
N VAL A 19 -7.43 -8.30 5.08
CA VAL A 19 -6.34 -7.35 5.38
C VAL A 19 -4.98 -7.94 5.01
N LYS A 20 -4.75 -9.20 5.36
CA LYS A 20 -3.51 -9.90 4.99
C LYS A 20 -3.37 -10.00 3.48
N GLN A 21 -4.48 -10.25 2.78
CA GLN A 21 -4.49 -10.34 1.32
C GLN A 21 -4.11 -9.02 0.65
N VAL A 22 -4.43 -7.88 1.27
CA VAL A 22 -4.04 -6.57 0.73
C VAL A 22 -2.53 -6.44 0.66
N ILE A 23 -1.82 -6.86 1.71
CA ILE A 23 -0.36 -6.84 1.70
C ILE A 23 0.18 -7.75 0.59
N GLU A 24 -0.37 -8.95 0.47
CA GLU A 24 0.05 -9.90 -0.57
C GLU A 24 -0.18 -9.33 -1.97
N LYS A 25 -1.33 -8.70 -2.20
CA LYS A 25 -1.62 -8.04 -3.48
C LYS A 25 -0.64 -6.91 -3.76
N ALA A 26 -0.35 -6.10 -2.75
CA ALA A 26 0.58 -4.98 -2.91
C ALA A 26 1.98 -5.46 -3.26
N GLU A 27 2.43 -6.55 -2.64
CA GLU A 27 3.71 -7.17 -2.98
C GLU A 27 3.73 -7.65 -4.43
N GLU A 28 2.61 -8.24 -4.88
CA GLU A 28 2.46 -8.67 -6.27
C GLU A 28 2.49 -7.48 -7.23
N TYR A 29 1.82 -6.38 -6.88
CA TYR A 29 1.83 -5.17 -7.71
C TYR A 29 3.25 -4.63 -7.87
N ILE A 30 4.03 -4.63 -6.78
CA ILE A 30 5.43 -4.19 -6.81
C ILE A 30 6.26 -5.11 -7.71
N CYS A 31 6.08 -6.42 -7.59
CA CYS A 31 6.79 -7.37 -8.44
C CYS A 31 6.43 -7.17 -9.92
N ARG A 32 5.17 -6.86 -10.20
CA ARG A 32 4.68 -6.65 -11.57
C ARG A 32 5.38 -5.48 -12.27
N VAL A 33 5.77 -4.46 -11.52
CA VAL A 33 6.48 -3.31 -12.09
C VAL A 33 8.00 -3.43 -11.98
N GLY A 34 8.50 -4.62 -11.70
CA GLY A 34 9.94 -4.90 -11.65
C GLY A 34 10.58 -4.62 -10.32
N GLY A 35 9.80 -4.50 -9.26
CA GLY A 35 10.30 -4.24 -7.93
C GLY A 35 10.51 -5.50 -7.11
N LYS A 36 11.18 -5.33 -5.98
CA LYS A 36 11.45 -6.40 -5.02
C LYS A 36 11.17 -5.89 -3.61
N VAL A 37 10.28 -6.57 -2.89
CA VAL A 37 9.93 -6.21 -1.53
C VAL A 37 11.01 -6.69 -0.57
N SER A 38 11.46 -5.80 0.32
CA SER A 38 12.42 -6.14 1.37
C SER A 38 11.73 -6.30 2.72
N LYS A 39 10.65 -5.56 2.97
CA LYS A 39 9.94 -5.63 4.25
C LYS A 39 8.51 -5.15 4.08
N ALA A 40 7.58 -5.79 4.79
CA ALA A 40 6.19 -5.36 4.83
C ALA A 40 5.72 -5.37 6.28
N GLU A 41 5.08 -4.28 6.71
CA GLU A 41 4.59 -4.11 8.07
C GLU A 41 3.12 -3.74 8.08
N ASN A 42 2.34 -4.38 8.92
CA ASN A 42 0.97 -3.97 9.19
C ASN A 42 0.97 -3.19 10.50
N TRP A 43 0.72 -1.89 10.43
CA TRP A 43 0.70 -1.03 11.62
C TRP A 43 -0.62 -1.06 12.36
N GLY A 44 -1.59 -1.80 11.82
CA GLY A 44 -2.88 -1.98 12.46
C GLY A 44 -3.88 -0.88 12.18
N LEU A 45 -5.01 -0.96 12.90
CA LEU A 45 -6.12 -0.03 12.74
C LEU A 45 -5.81 1.25 13.51
N LYS A 46 -5.91 2.39 12.83
CA LYS A 46 -5.63 3.71 13.41
C LYS A 46 -6.71 4.69 13.01
N ARG A 47 -6.92 5.69 13.86
CA ARG A 47 -7.84 6.79 13.55
C ARG A 47 -7.21 7.71 12.50
N ILE A 48 -8.02 8.13 11.53
CA ILE A 48 -7.60 9.05 10.48
C ILE A 48 -8.01 10.47 10.89
N ALA A 49 -7.15 11.46 10.60
CA ALA A 49 -7.44 12.86 10.94
C ALA A 49 -8.64 13.41 10.17
N TYR A 50 -8.86 12.94 8.95
CA TYR A 50 -9.99 13.31 8.10
C TYR A 50 -10.69 12.06 7.61
N GLU A 51 -12.00 12.13 7.43
CA GLU A 51 -12.71 11.00 6.84
C GLU A 51 -12.28 10.80 5.38
N ILE A 52 -12.05 9.54 5.01
CA ILE A 52 -11.77 9.15 3.64
C ILE A 52 -12.86 8.17 3.24
N ASN A 53 -13.65 8.50 2.22
CA ASN A 53 -14.77 7.67 1.75
C ASN A 53 -15.72 7.26 2.87
N GLY A 54 -15.97 8.17 3.84
CA GLY A 54 -16.86 7.91 4.96
C GLY A 54 -16.24 7.18 6.14
N PHE A 55 -14.97 6.81 6.06
CA PHE A 55 -14.27 6.11 7.15
C PHE A 55 -13.43 7.08 7.97
N ASP A 56 -13.50 6.94 9.30
CA ASP A 56 -12.65 7.70 10.24
C ASP A 56 -11.51 6.87 10.81
N LYS A 57 -11.41 5.63 10.40
CA LYS A 57 -10.32 4.70 10.79
C LYS A 57 -9.85 3.97 9.55
N ALA A 58 -8.63 3.47 9.59
CA ALA A 58 -8.07 2.68 8.50
C ALA A 58 -6.93 1.82 9.01
N TYR A 59 -6.62 0.76 8.27
CA TYR A 59 -5.39 0.01 8.50
C TYR A 59 -4.26 0.72 7.78
N TYR A 60 -3.13 0.88 8.47
CA TYR A 60 -1.91 1.45 7.90
C TYR A 60 -0.91 0.34 7.67
N MET A 61 -0.37 0.30 6.47
CA MET A 61 0.62 -0.70 6.07
C MET A 61 1.80 -0.02 5.42
N LEU A 62 3.00 -0.46 5.77
CA LEU A 62 4.23 0.07 5.18
C LEU A 62 4.95 -1.07 4.47
N ILE A 63 5.29 -0.83 3.21
CA ILE A 63 6.05 -1.80 2.41
C ILE A 63 7.32 -1.12 1.91
N MET A 64 8.45 -1.70 2.27
CA MET A 64 9.75 -1.24 1.80
C MET A 64 10.16 -2.10 0.62
N TYR A 65 10.56 -1.46 -0.47
CA TYR A 65 10.91 -2.17 -1.68
C TYR A 65 11.96 -1.42 -2.49
N SER A 66 12.60 -2.14 -3.40
CA SER A 66 13.49 -1.55 -4.39
C SER A 66 12.91 -1.79 -5.78
N ALA A 67 13.08 -0.81 -6.66
CA ALA A 67 12.51 -0.87 -8.00
C ALA A 67 13.21 0.13 -8.93
N PRO A 68 13.04 -0.03 -10.26
CA PRO A 68 13.48 1.01 -11.19
C PRO A 68 12.74 2.32 -10.90
N TYR A 69 13.43 3.43 -11.04
CA TYR A 69 12.84 4.75 -10.76
C TYR A 69 11.53 4.99 -11.51
N VAL A 70 11.47 4.55 -12.76
CA VAL A 70 10.30 4.77 -13.62
C VAL A 70 9.08 3.92 -13.22
N SER A 71 9.24 2.97 -12.32
CA SER A 71 8.16 2.07 -11.90
C SER A 71 7.07 2.77 -11.10
N SER A 72 7.37 3.91 -10.45
CA SER A 72 6.44 4.57 -9.52
C SER A 72 5.10 4.94 -10.17
N LYS A 73 5.13 5.47 -11.39
CA LYS A 73 3.90 5.85 -12.07
C LYS A 73 3.02 4.64 -12.37
N SER A 74 3.61 3.56 -12.87
CA SER A 74 2.88 2.33 -13.18
C SER A 74 2.30 1.71 -11.92
N LEU A 75 3.06 1.71 -10.84
CA LEU A 75 2.61 1.18 -9.56
C LEU A 75 1.42 1.98 -9.02
N GLN A 76 1.48 3.32 -9.09
CA GLN A 76 0.37 4.16 -8.66
C GLN A 76 -0.90 3.88 -9.45
N GLU A 77 -0.79 3.68 -10.74
CA GLU A 77 -1.94 3.38 -11.59
C GLU A 77 -2.59 2.05 -11.21
N ILE A 78 -1.78 1.04 -10.90
CA ILE A 78 -2.29 -0.26 -10.46
C ILE A 78 -2.99 -0.13 -9.10
N ILE A 79 -2.38 0.58 -8.15
CA ILE A 79 -2.95 0.76 -6.81
C ILE A 79 -4.27 1.52 -6.86
N LYS A 80 -4.40 2.50 -7.73
CA LYS A 80 -5.64 3.29 -7.88
C LYS A 80 -6.84 2.43 -8.25
N GLU A 81 -6.63 1.31 -8.91
CA GLU A 81 -7.72 0.40 -9.30
C GLU A 81 -8.14 -0.51 -8.14
N ASP A 82 -7.37 -0.58 -7.07
CA ASP A 82 -7.69 -1.43 -5.93
C ASP A 82 -8.58 -0.69 -4.94
N LYS A 83 -9.85 -1.10 -4.86
CA LYS A 83 -10.86 -0.43 -4.04
C LYS A 83 -10.68 -0.64 -2.54
N ASP A 84 -9.88 -1.59 -2.13
CA ASP A 84 -9.57 -1.82 -0.72
C ASP A 84 -8.58 -0.79 -0.19
N ILE A 85 -7.85 -0.13 -1.09
CA ILE A 85 -6.86 0.88 -0.74
C ILE A 85 -7.49 2.27 -0.88
N LEU A 86 -7.69 2.95 0.25
CA LEU A 86 -8.31 4.27 0.27
C LEU A 86 -7.35 5.37 -0.19
N HIS A 87 -6.09 5.22 0.19
CA HIS A 87 -5.05 6.20 -0.14
C HIS A 87 -3.69 5.52 -0.12
N HIS A 88 -2.76 6.08 -0.86
CA HIS A 88 -1.39 5.56 -0.87
C HIS A 88 -0.40 6.71 -1.01
N MET A 89 0.84 6.46 -0.57
CA MET A 89 1.93 7.41 -0.70
C MET A 89 3.21 6.62 -1.00
N ILE A 90 3.94 7.04 -2.01
CA ILE A 90 5.24 6.46 -2.35
C ILE A 90 6.31 7.48 -2.00
N ILE A 91 7.24 7.08 -1.15
CA ILE A 91 8.34 7.93 -0.71
C ILE A 91 9.64 7.29 -1.18
N ARG A 92 10.45 8.08 -1.87
CA ARG A 92 11.77 7.64 -2.29
C ARG A 92 12.76 7.85 -1.15
N GLN A 93 13.51 6.84 -0.89
CA GLN A 93 14.59 6.87 0.10
C GLN A 93 15.82 7.62 -0.41
#